data_5bc09d0f4016cd90aa3c7770487f982b
#
_entry.id   5bc09d0f4016cd90aa3c7770487f982b
#
_cell.length_a   1.000
_cell.length_b   1.000
_cell.length_c   1.000
_cell.angle_alpha   90.00
_cell.angle_beta   90.00
_cell.angle_gamma   90.00
#
_symmetry.space_group_name_H-M   'P 1'
#
loop_
_entity.id
_entity.type
_entity.pdbx_description
1 polymer ?
#
loop_
_entity_poly.entity_id
_entity_poly.type
_entity_poly.pdbx_seq_one_letter_code
_entity_poly.pdbx_strand_id
1 'polypeptide(L)'
;MKKSIPNEILLPEVARLIKEGHTVTITVRGNSMNPFLVDRRDRVTLGDFTTEQLQPGVAVLARDLTERIVFHRIIRRNGNILILQGDGNLAQTEETDIGRVMGVMTEAMRKDKRYTADGKVDRKSV
;
A
#
# COMPACT_ATOMS: atom_id res chain seq x y z
N MET A 1 6.76 5.00 15.05
CA MET A 1 7.82 5.79 14.40
C MET A 1 7.75 5.62 12.89
N LYS A 2 7.88 6.71 12.16
CA LYS A 2 7.91 6.63 10.70
C LYS A 2 9.35 6.51 10.21
N LYS A 3 9.54 5.66 9.22
CA LYS A 3 10.84 5.46 8.60
C LYS A 3 10.67 5.47 7.09
N SER A 4 11.51 6.23 6.41
CA SER A 4 11.54 6.21 4.95
C SER A 4 12.56 5.15 4.51
N ILE A 5 12.12 4.22 3.68
CA ILE A 5 12.90 3.02 3.35
C ILE A 5 12.99 2.87 1.83
N PRO A 6 14.20 2.64 1.28
CA PRO A 6 14.34 2.34 -0.15
C PRO A 6 13.63 1.02 -0.51
N ASN A 7 12.78 1.07 -1.52
CA ASN A 7 11.93 -0.06 -1.90
C ASN A 7 12.71 -1.32 -2.23
N GLU A 8 13.77 -1.19 -3.00
CA GLU A 8 14.51 -2.33 -3.52
C GLU A 8 15.19 -3.14 -2.42
N ILE A 9 15.54 -2.47 -1.32
CA ILE A 9 16.36 -3.09 -0.28
C ILE A 9 15.50 -3.61 0.86
N LEU A 10 14.48 -2.86 1.27
CA LEU A 10 13.81 -3.10 2.54
C LEU A 10 12.37 -3.58 2.44
N LEU A 11 11.81 -3.73 1.22
CA LEU A 11 10.43 -4.23 1.09
C LEU A 11 10.21 -5.56 1.82
N PRO A 12 11.13 -6.54 1.72
CA PRO A 12 10.90 -7.80 2.45
C PRO A 12 10.86 -7.65 3.96
N GLU A 13 11.43 -6.56 4.50
CA GLU A 13 11.45 -6.31 5.95
C GLU A 13 10.22 -5.53 6.45
N VAL A 14 9.39 -5.03 5.54
CA VAL A 14 8.28 -4.17 5.92
C VAL A 14 7.31 -4.86 6.85
N ALA A 15 6.97 -6.12 6.55
CA ALA A 15 6.03 -6.87 7.37
C ALA A 15 6.52 -6.99 8.81
N ARG A 16 7.81 -7.25 8.98
CA ARG A 16 8.40 -7.40 10.31
C ARG A 16 8.37 -6.07 11.08
N LEU A 17 8.76 -4.99 10.39
CA LEU A 17 8.76 -3.66 11.03
C LEU A 17 7.37 -3.25 11.47
N ILE A 18 6.37 -3.50 10.62
CA ILE A 18 4.99 -3.13 10.92
C ILE A 18 4.47 -3.95 12.11
N LYS A 19 4.77 -5.25 12.15
CA LYS A 19 4.37 -6.08 13.27
C LYS A 19 5.02 -5.67 14.58
N GLU A 20 6.17 -5.01 14.51
CA GLU A 20 6.85 -4.49 15.70
C GLU A 20 6.29 -3.13 16.14
N GLY A 21 5.27 -2.63 15.48
CA GLY A 21 4.62 -1.38 15.86
C GLY A 21 5.10 -0.15 15.11
N HIS A 22 5.96 -0.32 14.11
CA HIS A 22 6.44 0.81 13.30
C HIS A 22 5.51 1.07 12.14
N THR A 23 5.44 2.31 11.70
CA THR A 23 4.95 2.61 10.37
C THR A 23 6.14 2.78 9.43
N VAL A 24 5.92 2.50 8.16
CA VAL A 24 6.98 2.52 7.15
C VAL A 24 6.54 3.43 6.02
N THR A 25 7.38 4.40 5.66
CA THR A 25 7.09 5.30 4.55
C THR A 25 7.97 4.92 3.37
N ILE A 26 7.35 4.67 2.23
CA ILE A 26 8.06 4.29 1.01
C ILE A 26 7.74 5.29 -0.09
N THR A 27 8.69 5.46 -1.02
CA THR A 27 8.49 6.25 -2.23
C THR A 27 7.84 5.37 -3.28
N VAL A 28 6.81 5.91 -3.94
CA VAL A 28 6.10 5.18 -4.99
C VAL A 28 7.03 4.96 -6.19
N ARG A 29 7.06 3.73 -6.69
CA ARG A 29 7.82 3.36 -7.88
C ARG A 29 6.87 2.78 -8.92
N GLY A 30 7.06 3.21 -10.18
CA GLY A 30 6.24 2.73 -11.27
C GLY A 30 4.93 3.47 -11.40
N ASN A 31 4.16 3.09 -12.42
CA ASN A 31 2.95 3.81 -12.83
C ASN A 31 1.65 3.08 -12.50
N SER A 32 1.73 1.93 -11.81
CA SER A 32 0.56 1.07 -11.60
C SER A 32 -0.52 1.73 -10.73
N MET A 33 -0.17 2.76 -9.98
CA MET A 33 -1.13 3.48 -9.13
C MET A 33 -1.49 4.87 -9.69
N ASN A 34 -1.10 5.17 -10.92
CA ASN A 34 -1.55 6.38 -11.59
C ASN A 34 -3.06 6.34 -11.77
N PRO A 35 -3.77 7.44 -11.70
CA PRO A 35 -3.29 8.80 -11.42
C PRO A 35 -3.22 9.13 -9.92
N PHE A 36 -3.61 8.21 -9.04
CA PHE A 36 -3.66 8.49 -7.62
C PHE A 36 -2.27 8.78 -7.06
N LEU A 37 -1.28 7.91 -7.37
CA LEU A 37 0.09 8.07 -6.91
C LEU A 37 1.04 8.08 -8.10
N VAL A 38 2.03 8.96 -8.05
CA VAL A 38 2.95 9.18 -9.15
C VAL A 38 4.35 8.76 -8.77
N ASP A 39 5.00 8.04 -9.69
CA ASP A 39 6.35 7.51 -9.55
C ASP A 39 7.33 8.59 -9.07
N ARG A 40 8.12 8.25 -8.06
CA ARG A 40 9.21 9.08 -7.50
C ARG A 40 8.78 10.42 -6.92
N ARG A 41 7.53 10.81 -7.11
CA ARG A 41 7.01 12.07 -6.56
C ARG A 41 6.31 11.83 -5.23
N ASP A 42 5.53 10.76 -5.15
CA ASP A 42 4.62 10.53 -4.04
C ASP A 42 5.16 9.48 -3.10
N ARG A 43 4.75 9.56 -1.83
CA ARG A 43 5.15 8.60 -0.79
C ARG A 43 3.92 8.09 -0.10
N VAL A 44 3.98 6.85 0.37
CA VAL A 44 2.91 6.26 1.16
C VAL A 44 3.45 5.78 2.48
N THR A 45 2.63 5.91 3.51
CA THR A 45 2.92 5.35 4.82
C THR A 45 2.07 4.12 5.00
N LEU A 46 2.74 3.04 5.39
CA LEU A 46 2.13 1.73 5.60
C LEU A 46 2.13 1.44 7.09
N GLY A 47 1.04 0.86 7.56
CA GLY A 47 0.90 0.51 8.96
C GLY A 47 0.24 -0.83 9.15
N ASP A 48 0.10 -1.22 10.41
CA ASP A 48 -0.54 -2.46 10.78
C ASP A 48 -2.05 -2.41 10.50
N PHE A 49 -2.68 -3.56 10.53
CA PHE A 49 -4.07 -3.69 10.11
C PHE A 49 -4.71 -4.89 10.81
N THR A 50 -6.04 -4.88 10.86
CA THR A 50 -6.82 -6.05 11.21
C THR A 50 -7.35 -6.69 9.94
N THR A 51 -7.72 -7.96 10.01
CA THR A 51 -8.24 -8.65 8.82
C THR A 51 -9.53 -8.00 8.31
N GLU A 52 -10.33 -7.40 9.21
CA GLU A 52 -11.56 -6.71 8.82
C GLU A 52 -11.32 -5.46 8.00
N GLN A 53 -10.14 -4.86 8.10
CA GLN A 53 -9.80 -3.67 7.32
C GLN A 53 -9.47 -3.99 5.86
N LEU A 54 -9.22 -5.25 5.53
CA LEU A 54 -8.81 -5.66 4.20
C LEU A 54 -10.03 -5.80 3.29
N GLN A 55 -10.59 -4.67 2.88
CA GLN A 55 -11.82 -4.61 2.08
C GLN A 55 -11.55 -3.90 0.76
N PRO A 56 -12.44 -4.08 -0.24
CA PRO A 56 -12.29 -3.34 -1.49
C PRO A 56 -12.13 -1.84 -1.25
N GLY A 57 -11.20 -1.23 -1.97
CA GLY A 57 -10.86 0.18 -1.83
C GLY A 57 -9.59 0.44 -1.04
N VAL A 58 -9.13 -0.51 -0.24
CA VAL A 58 -7.93 -0.35 0.59
C VAL A 58 -6.70 -0.67 -0.24
N ALA A 59 -5.69 0.19 -0.18
CA ALA A 59 -4.41 -0.05 -0.85
C ALA A 59 -3.48 -0.77 0.12
N VAL A 60 -2.86 -1.83 -0.36
CA VAL A 60 -2.02 -2.70 0.46
C VAL A 60 -0.69 -2.98 -0.21
N LEU A 61 0.34 -3.19 0.61
CA LEU A 61 1.57 -3.81 0.17
C LEU A 61 1.44 -5.29 0.49
N ALA A 62 1.60 -6.15 -0.51
CA ALA A 62 1.40 -7.59 -0.33
C ALA A 62 2.29 -8.37 -1.28
N ARG A 63 2.56 -9.62 -0.90
CA ARG A 63 3.20 -10.58 -1.79
C ARG A 63 2.09 -11.36 -2.49
N ASP A 64 2.10 -11.37 -3.82
CA ASP A 64 1.07 -12.11 -4.57
C ASP A 64 1.41 -13.61 -4.58
N LEU A 65 0.55 -14.42 -5.21
CA LEU A 65 0.75 -15.86 -5.23
C LEU A 65 1.94 -16.28 -6.09
N THR A 66 2.51 -15.35 -6.88
CA THR A 66 3.75 -15.60 -7.64
C THR A 66 4.98 -15.11 -6.91
N GLU A 67 4.82 -14.71 -5.65
CA GLU A 67 5.89 -14.23 -4.76
C GLU A 67 6.42 -12.83 -5.10
N ARG A 68 5.71 -12.08 -5.96
CA ARG A 68 6.07 -10.70 -6.24
C ARG A 68 5.47 -9.77 -5.19
N ILE A 69 6.22 -8.76 -4.80
CA ILE A 69 5.74 -7.74 -3.87
C ILE A 69 5.12 -6.62 -4.70
N VAL A 70 3.83 -6.36 -4.44
CA VAL A 70 3.07 -5.33 -5.14
C VAL A 70 2.43 -4.39 -4.14
N PHE A 71 2.26 -3.12 -4.54
CA PHE A 71 1.47 -2.15 -3.80
C PHE A 71 0.30 -1.77 -4.68
N HIS A 72 -0.86 -2.38 -4.42
CA HIS A 72 -2.04 -2.19 -5.25
C HIS A 72 -3.28 -2.12 -4.38
N ARG A 73 -4.41 -1.82 -5.00
CA ARG A 73 -5.69 -1.65 -4.30
C ARG A 73 -6.47 -2.96 -4.34
N ILE A 74 -7.08 -3.31 -3.21
CA ILE A 74 -8.01 -4.45 -3.17
C ILE A 74 -9.25 -4.05 -3.96
N ILE A 75 -9.61 -4.85 -4.96
CA ILE A 75 -10.83 -4.63 -5.74
C ILE A 75 -11.90 -5.66 -5.43
N ARG A 76 -11.52 -6.78 -4.83
CA ARG A 76 -12.49 -7.83 -4.45
C ARG A 76 -11.91 -8.64 -3.30
N ARG A 77 -12.77 -9.05 -2.42
CA ARG A 77 -12.42 -9.98 -1.36
C ARG A 77 -13.42 -11.13 -1.35
N ASN A 78 -12.90 -12.36 -1.28
CA ASN A 78 -13.71 -13.56 -1.17
C ASN A 78 -13.12 -14.43 -0.05
N GLY A 79 -13.67 -14.28 1.17
CA GLY A 79 -13.11 -14.96 2.33
C GLY A 79 -11.71 -14.45 2.62
N ASN A 80 -10.72 -15.34 2.53
CA ASN A 80 -9.32 -15.00 2.75
C ASN A 80 -8.58 -14.60 1.48
N ILE A 81 -9.24 -14.69 0.33
CA ILE A 81 -8.61 -14.39 -0.96
C ILE A 81 -8.87 -12.93 -1.31
N LEU A 82 -7.84 -12.26 -1.77
CA LEU A 82 -7.89 -10.86 -2.19
C LEU A 82 -7.47 -10.76 -3.63
N ILE A 83 -8.22 -9.98 -4.40
CA ILE A 83 -7.85 -9.63 -5.78
C ILE A 83 -7.41 -8.17 -5.76
N LEU A 84 -6.20 -7.93 -6.26
CA LEU A 84 -5.57 -6.62 -6.25
C LEU A 84 -5.47 -6.09 -7.67
N GLN A 85 -5.50 -4.77 -7.79
CA GLN A 85 -5.30 -4.12 -9.09
C GLN A 85 -4.69 -2.74 -8.84
N GLY A 86 -3.68 -2.41 -9.64
CA GLY A 86 -3.13 -1.05 -9.63
C GLY A 86 -4.12 -0.09 -10.27
N ASP A 87 -4.25 1.10 -9.70
CA ASP A 87 -5.20 2.12 -10.19
C ASP A 87 -4.95 2.48 -11.65
N GLY A 88 -3.70 2.40 -12.10
CA GLY A 88 -3.32 2.71 -13.47
C GLY A 88 -3.15 1.50 -14.38
N ASN A 89 -3.47 0.30 -13.90
CA ASN A 89 -3.25 -0.92 -14.66
C ASN A 89 -4.55 -1.72 -14.73
N LEU A 90 -5.45 -1.31 -15.60
CA LEU A 90 -6.79 -1.90 -15.69
C LEU A 90 -6.82 -3.24 -16.41
N ALA A 91 -5.69 -3.67 -17.00
CA ALA A 91 -5.61 -4.92 -17.75
C ALA A 91 -5.16 -6.11 -16.93
N GLN A 92 -4.61 -5.88 -15.73
CA GLN A 92 -4.03 -6.93 -14.91
C GLN A 92 -4.53 -6.88 -13.49
N THR A 93 -4.70 -8.06 -12.90
CA THR A 93 -4.96 -8.19 -11.48
C THR A 93 -3.95 -9.17 -10.89
N GLU A 94 -3.77 -9.12 -9.58
CA GLU A 94 -2.99 -10.10 -8.84
C GLU A 94 -3.91 -10.76 -7.81
N GLU A 95 -3.61 -12.00 -7.51
CA GLU A 95 -4.31 -12.71 -6.45
C GLU A 95 -3.36 -12.89 -5.28
N THR A 96 -3.89 -12.70 -4.08
CA THR A 96 -3.14 -12.95 -2.84
C THR A 96 -4.13 -13.40 -1.77
N ASP A 97 -3.64 -13.56 -0.55
CA ASP A 97 -4.51 -13.88 0.59
C ASP A 97 -4.15 -12.96 1.76
N ILE A 98 -5.00 -12.97 2.78
CA ILE A 98 -4.84 -12.05 3.90
C ILE A 98 -3.52 -12.28 4.65
N GLY A 99 -2.98 -13.49 4.63
CA GLY A 99 -1.72 -13.81 5.31
C GLY A 99 -0.49 -13.28 4.59
N ARG A 100 -0.64 -12.83 3.35
CA ARG A 100 0.46 -12.29 2.55
C ARG A 100 0.49 -10.77 2.52
N VAL A 101 -0.48 -10.11 3.17
CA VAL A 101 -0.50 -8.66 3.25
C VAL A 101 0.56 -8.20 4.26
N MET A 102 1.40 -7.29 3.82
CA MET A 102 2.52 -6.78 4.62
C MET A 102 2.17 -5.50 5.36
N GLY A 103 1.28 -4.71 4.81
CA GLY A 103 0.83 -3.48 5.43
C GLY A 103 -0.24 -2.81 4.61
N VAL A 104 -0.96 -1.87 5.23
CA VAL A 104 -1.99 -1.09 4.54
C VAL A 104 -1.56 0.36 4.50
N MET A 105 -1.97 1.06 3.45
CA MET A 105 -1.74 2.48 3.35
C MET A 105 -2.57 3.21 4.40
N THR A 106 -1.92 3.93 5.28
CA THR A 106 -2.59 4.76 6.28
C THR A 106 -2.65 6.21 5.83
N GLU A 107 -1.65 6.64 5.05
CA GLU A 107 -1.67 7.97 4.46
C GLU A 107 -0.79 8.00 3.22
N ALA A 108 -0.99 9.00 2.39
CA ALA A 108 -0.19 9.24 1.21
C ALA A 108 0.20 10.71 1.16
N MET A 109 1.45 10.97 0.77
CA MET A 109 1.93 12.32 0.50
C MET A 109 2.01 12.49 -1.00
N ARG A 110 1.15 13.33 -1.56
CA ARG A 110 1.06 13.61 -2.99
C ARG A 110 1.47 15.05 -3.20
N LYS A 111 2.61 15.26 -3.84
CA LYS A 111 3.22 16.57 -3.91
C LYS A 111 3.39 17.10 -2.48
N ASP A 112 2.73 18.19 -2.13
CA ASP A 112 2.84 18.81 -0.81
C ASP A 112 1.60 18.59 0.06
N LYS A 113 0.73 17.65 -0.33
CA LYS A 113 -0.52 17.40 0.40
C LYS A 113 -0.54 15.99 0.95
N ARG A 114 -1.01 15.86 2.18
CA ARG A 114 -1.18 14.59 2.84
C ARG A 114 -2.63 14.13 2.73
N TYR A 115 -2.82 12.89 2.33
CA TYR A 115 -4.12 12.24 2.22
C TYR A 115 -4.18 11.10 3.22
N THR A 116 -5.29 10.98 3.95
CA THR A 116 -5.51 9.85 4.85
C THR A 116 -6.10 8.69 4.06
N ALA A 117 -6.16 7.52 4.71
CA ALA A 117 -6.63 6.30 4.06
C ALA A 117 -8.08 6.41 3.56
N ASP A 118 -8.88 7.31 4.12
CA ASP A 118 -10.26 7.54 3.70
C ASP A 118 -10.36 8.50 2.51
N GLY A 119 -9.23 8.92 1.95
CA GLY A 119 -9.20 9.79 0.78
C GLY A 119 -9.28 11.27 1.08
N LYS A 120 -9.40 11.66 2.34
CA LYS A 120 -9.51 13.07 2.69
C LYS A 120 -8.14 13.73 2.74
N VAL A 121 -8.09 14.99 2.30
CA VAL A 121 -6.87 15.78 2.40
C VAL A 121 -6.73 16.29 3.82
N ASP A 122 -5.55 16.11 4.41
CA ASP A 122 -5.24 16.67 5.70
C ASP A 122 -4.79 18.12 5.51
N ARG A 123 -5.65 19.04 5.88
CA ARG A 123 -5.39 20.47 5.69
C ARG A 123 -4.36 21.03 6.64
N LYS A 124 -4.00 20.31 7.67
CA LYS A 124 -2.94 20.73 8.60
C LYS A 124 -1.56 20.39 8.07
N SER A 125 -1.50 19.57 7.06
CA SER A 125 -0.25 19.18 6.44
C SER A 125 0.17 20.21 5.42
N VAL A 126 1.44 20.52 5.37
CA VAL A 126 1.96 21.54 4.46
C VAL A 126 2.90 20.90 3.48
#